data_b9a415a04b6ace87c498956256264d14
#
_entry.id   b9a415a04b6ace87c498956256264d14
#
_cell.length_a   1.000
_cell.length_b   1.000
_cell.length_c   1.000
_cell.angle_alpha   90.00
_cell.angle_beta   90.00
_cell.angle_gamma   90.00
#
_symmetry.space_group_name_H-M   'P 1'
#
loop_
_entity.id
_entity.type
_entity.pdbx_description
1 polymer ?
#
loop_
_entity_poly.entity_id
_entity_poly.type
_entity_poly.pdbx_seq_one_letter_code
_entity_poly.pdbx_strand_id
1 'polypeptide(L)'
;MTVLVVGSVALDSVETPFGRADEVLGGSGTFFSASASHFAGVQLVGVVGNDYPFEKLVPLQARGVDLSGVERAEGESFRWRGRYRHDLNSAETLETRLGVFSHFRPKIPAEFRSAPFVFLANIDPRLQLEVLRQVDRPKLVACDTMNFWIESRRSDVLELLKHVDVVLLNDGEARQLTEHFNLVKAAKWILDRGPTVVVIKKGEHGAFMFTSSTVFFAPAYPLEDVFDPTGAGDAFAGGFIGYLAQTGRVDEEHMRRAVVYGSTMGSFAVEKFSIDRLLEIDEATIRSRLREFRRLVAFEEELPA
;
A
#
# COMPACT_ATOMS: atom_id res chain seq x y z
N MET A 1 -1.72 14.86 10.58
CA MET A 1 -1.06 13.93 11.52
C MET A 1 0.03 13.17 10.78
N THR A 2 0.91 12.46 11.48
CA THR A 2 1.98 11.66 10.84
C THR A 2 1.55 10.20 10.65
N VAL A 3 2.17 9.54 9.67
CA VAL A 3 2.03 8.11 9.41
C VAL A 3 3.38 7.45 9.54
N LEU A 4 3.51 6.45 10.40
CA LEU A 4 4.64 5.54 10.41
C LEU A 4 4.40 4.43 9.40
N VAL A 5 5.32 4.22 8.47
CA VAL A 5 5.32 3.07 7.57
C VAL A 5 6.58 2.25 7.78
N VAL A 6 6.40 0.93 7.90
CA VAL A 6 7.51 -0.03 7.94
C VAL A 6 7.39 -0.96 6.76
N GLY A 7 8.36 -0.93 5.85
CA GLY A 7 8.27 -1.65 4.59
C GLY A 7 9.61 -1.81 3.88
N SER A 8 9.59 -2.49 2.76
CA SER A 8 10.77 -2.62 1.91
C SER A 8 11.10 -1.31 1.20
N VAL A 9 12.40 -1.04 1.08
CA VAL A 9 12.99 -0.04 0.21
C VAL A 9 13.91 -0.79 -0.73
N ALA A 10 13.58 -0.81 -2.01
CA ALA A 10 14.16 -1.72 -2.98
C ALA A 10 14.60 -1.01 -4.27
N LEU A 11 15.33 -1.73 -5.09
CA LEU A 11 15.56 -1.42 -6.50
C LEU A 11 14.79 -2.44 -7.34
N ASP A 12 13.81 -1.98 -8.09
CA ASP A 12 12.97 -2.83 -8.92
C ASP A 12 13.40 -2.77 -10.39
N SER A 13 13.36 -3.91 -11.07
CA SER A 13 13.50 -4.00 -12.53
C SER A 13 12.21 -4.59 -13.10
N VAL A 14 11.53 -3.83 -13.92
CA VAL A 14 10.18 -4.17 -14.41
C VAL A 14 10.16 -4.18 -15.92
N GLU A 15 9.57 -5.23 -16.50
CA GLU A 15 9.29 -5.38 -17.92
C GLU A 15 7.78 -5.48 -18.12
N THR A 16 7.21 -4.63 -18.98
CA THR A 16 5.80 -4.62 -19.36
C THR A 16 5.67 -4.55 -20.88
N PRO A 17 4.49 -4.75 -21.48
CA PRO A 17 4.27 -4.50 -22.90
C PRO A 17 4.58 -3.06 -23.35
N PHE A 18 4.60 -2.11 -22.42
CA PHE A 18 4.87 -0.68 -22.68
C PHE A 18 6.34 -0.29 -22.54
N GLY A 19 7.21 -1.18 -22.07
CA GLY A 19 8.63 -0.91 -21.94
C GLY A 19 9.30 -1.62 -20.78
N ARG A 20 10.48 -1.13 -20.41
CA ARG A 20 11.31 -1.69 -19.34
C ARG A 20 11.96 -0.57 -18.54
N ALA A 21 12.04 -0.77 -17.24
CA ALA A 21 12.84 0.04 -16.33
C ALA A 21 13.75 -0.87 -15.51
N ASP A 22 15.02 -0.49 -15.35
CA ASP A 22 16.00 -1.26 -14.60
C ASP A 22 16.50 -0.48 -13.39
N GLU A 23 16.57 -1.15 -12.23
CA GLU A 23 17.09 -0.60 -10.97
C GLU A 23 16.50 0.79 -10.61
N VAL A 24 15.18 0.89 -10.77
CA VAL A 24 14.42 2.08 -10.36
C VAL A 24 13.98 1.95 -8.90
N LEU A 25 13.57 3.06 -8.30
CA LEU A 25 13.04 3.05 -6.93
C LEU A 25 11.84 2.13 -6.82
N GLY A 26 11.87 1.25 -5.84
CA GLY A 26 10.85 0.25 -5.58
C GLY A 26 10.69 -0.06 -4.10
N GLY A 27 9.88 -1.08 -3.85
CA GLY A 27 9.57 -1.53 -2.50
C GLY A 27 8.32 -0.88 -1.91
N SER A 28 7.63 -1.65 -1.09
CA SER A 28 6.32 -1.29 -0.51
C SER A 28 6.35 0.00 0.31
N GLY A 29 7.41 0.21 1.11
CA GLY A 29 7.59 1.44 1.88
C GLY A 29 7.80 2.67 1.00
N THR A 30 8.49 2.51 -0.13
CA THR A 30 8.77 3.61 -1.08
C THR A 30 7.49 4.07 -1.79
N PHE A 31 6.73 3.16 -2.41
CA PHE A 31 5.48 3.49 -3.08
C PHE A 31 4.43 4.05 -2.13
N PHE A 32 4.29 3.43 -0.94
CA PHE A 32 3.42 3.96 0.10
C PHE A 32 3.79 5.40 0.45
N SER A 33 5.08 5.66 0.74
CA SER A 33 5.57 6.98 1.15
C SER A 33 5.36 8.03 0.07
N ALA A 34 5.63 7.70 -1.19
CA ALA A 34 5.39 8.60 -2.32
C ALA A 34 3.93 9.03 -2.42
N SER A 35 3.00 8.10 -2.20
CA SER A 35 1.56 8.35 -2.23
C SER A 35 1.08 9.11 -0.99
N ALA A 36 1.41 8.64 0.22
CA ALA A 36 0.94 9.19 1.49
C ALA A 36 1.45 10.63 1.74
N SER A 37 2.64 10.97 1.22
CA SER A 37 3.26 12.30 1.38
C SER A 37 2.44 13.45 0.77
N HIS A 38 1.48 13.17 -0.08
CA HIS A 38 0.52 14.17 -0.59
C HIS A 38 -0.51 14.60 0.46
N PHE A 39 -0.66 13.86 1.55
CA PHE A 39 -1.73 14.04 2.52
C PHE A 39 -1.22 14.27 3.94
N ALA A 40 -0.09 13.66 4.31
CA ALA A 40 0.43 13.66 5.67
C ALA A 40 1.96 13.59 5.70
N GLY A 41 2.57 13.97 6.80
CA GLY A 41 3.97 13.66 7.07
C GLY A 41 4.14 12.14 7.20
N VAL A 42 5.20 11.60 6.61
CA VAL A 42 5.47 10.16 6.60
C VAL A 42 6.79 9.88 7.29
N GLN A 43 6.82 8.88 8.15
CA GLN A 43 7.99 8.36 8.85
C GLN A 43 8.30 6.98 8.31
N LEU A 44 9.31 6.88 7.43
CA LEU A 44 9.66 5.62 6.77
C LEU A 44 10.72 4.86 7.57
N VAL A 45 10.41 3.60 7.89
CA VAL A 45 11.37 2.65 8.48
C VAL A 45 11.62 1.51 7.51
N GLY A 46 12.87 1.29 7.18
CA GLY A 46 13.33 0.28 6.24
C GLY A 46 14.83 0.06 6.34
N VAL A 47 15.40 -0.74 5.44
CA VAL A 47 16.83 -0.96 5.32
C VAL A 47 17.26 -0.96 3.87
N VAL A 48 18.41 -0.36 3.59
CA VAL A 48 19.09 -0.38 2.28
C VAL A 48 20.55 -0.75 2.44
N GLY A 49 21.14 -1.28 1.39
CA GLY A 49 22.58 -1.53 1.33
C GLY A 49 23.38 -0.26 1.04
N ASN A 50 24.71 -0.38 1.12
CA ASN A 50 25.60 0.73 0.78
C ASN A 50 25.68 1.02 -0.73
N ASP A 51 25.13 0.16 -1.55
CA ASP A 51 24.97 0.32 -3.01
C ASP A 51 23.70 1.07 -3.41
N TYR A 52 22.84 1.44 -2.44
CA TYR A 52 21.57 2.12 -2.73
C TYR A 52 21.80 3.58 -3.12
N PRO A 53 21.22 4.05 -4.24
CA PRO A 53 21.34 5.44 -4.68
C PRO A 53 20.45 6.34 -3.82
N PHE A 54 20.87 6.59 -2.58
CA PHE A 54 20.06 7.26 -1.57
C PHE A 54 19.62 8.67 -1.98
N GLU A 55 20.38 9.32 -2.85
CA GLU A 55 20.05 10.61 -3.44
C GLU A 55 18.75 10.58 -4.23
N LYS A 56 18.34 9.43 -4.76
CA LYS A 56 17.04 9.26 -5.42
C LYS A 56 15.85 9.38 -4.47
N LEU A 57 16.05 9.24 -3.15
CA LEU A 57 15.00 9.45 -2.14
C LEU A 57 14.83 10.93 -1.75
N VAL A 58 15.72 11.82 -2.15
CA VAL A 58 15.65 13.26 -1.84
C VAL A 58 14.29 13.89 -2.22
N PRO A 59 13.67 13.56 -3.36
CA PRO A 59 12.34 14.07 -3.68
C PRO A 59 11.26 13.69 -2.65
N LEU A 60 11.36 12.51 -2.01
CA LEU A 60 10.47 12.12 -0.92
C LEU A 60 10.69 12.96 0.33
N GLN A 61 11.95 13.23 0.69
CA GLN A 61 12.26 14.14 1.82
C GLN A 61 11.70 15.54 1.59
N ALA A 62 11.81 16.07 0.37
CA ALA A 62 11.26 17.37 0.00
C ALA A 62 9.73 17.43 0.15
N ARG A 63 9.04 16.28 0.14
CA ARG A 63 7.60 16.14 0.38
C ARG A 63 7.24 15.84 1.84
N GLY A 64 8.21 15.88 2.76
CA GLY A 64 7.96 15.65 4.19
C GLY A 64 8.02 14.17 4.62
N VAL A 65 8.68 13.32 3.83
CA VAL A 65 9.02 11.96 4.27
C VAL A 65 10.28 12.00 5.11
N ASP A 66 10.18 11.60 6.37
CA ASP A 66 11.33 11.44 7.25
C ASP A 66 11.98 10.07 7.00
N LEU A 67 13.21 10.13 6.51
CA LEU A 67 14.03 8.95 6.17
C LEU A 67 15.01 8.55 7.30
N SER A 68 14.98 9.21 8.46
CA SER A 68 15.87 8.88 9.57
C SER A 68 15.71 7.47 10.12
N GLY A 69 14.55 6.85 9.85
CA GLY A 69 14.29 5.44 10.14
C GLY A 69 14.81 4.45 9.08
N VAL A 70 15.43 4.92 7.98
CA VAL A 70 16.00 4.05 6.95
C VAL A 70 17.45 3.74 7.30
N GLU A 71 17.70 2.49 7.71
CA GLU A 71 19.02 1.99 8.06
C GLU A 71 19.85 1.77 6.79
N ARG A 72 21.13 2.16 6.83
CA ARG A 72 22.12 1.79 5.82
C ARG A 72 22.99 0.67 6.39
N ALA A 73 22.88 -0.52 5.81
CA ALA A 73 23.64 -1.68 6.22
C ALA A 73 24.73 -2.02 5.21
N GLU A 74 25.77 -2.71 5.66
CA GLU A 74 26.82 -3.21 4.77
C GLU A 74 26.30 -4.37 3.92
N GLY A 75 26.39 -4.26 2.60
CA GLY A 75 25.94 -5.27 1.65
C GLY A 75 25.06 -4.68 0.54
N GLU A 76 24.45 -5.56 -0.26
CA GLU A 76 23.58 -5.19 -1.37
C GLU A 76 22.16 -4.89 -0.87
N SER A 77 21.53 -3.91 -1.50
CA SER A 77 20.11 -3.58 -1.29
C SER A 77 19.19 -4.68 -1.81
N PHE A 78 17.97 -4.69 -1.30
CA PHE A 78 16.91 -5.53 -1.83
C PHE A 78 16.63 -5.19 -3.30
N ARG A 79 16.59 -6.21 -4.15
CA ARG A 79 16.25 -6.11 -5.58
C ARG A 79 15.14 -7.08 -5.92
N TRP A 80 14.19 -6.60 -6.68
CA TRP A 80 13.17 -7.43 -7.28
C TRP A 80 13.16 -7.23 -8.80
N ARG A 81 12.98 -8.30 -9.55
CA ARG A 81 12.81 -8.27 -11.00
C ARG A 81 11.57 -9.02 -11.38
N GLY A 82 10.67 -8.32 -12.08
CA GLY A 82 9.40 -8.87 -12.52
C GLY A 82 9.06 -8.54 -13.94
N ARG A 83 8.15 -9.34 -14.48
CA ARG A 83 7.57 -9.14 -15.80
C ARG A 83 6.07 -9.18 -15.71
N TYR A 84 5.40 -8.23 -16.34
CA TYR A 84 3.97 -8.24 -16.58
C TYR A 84 3.70 -8.59 -18.04
N ARG A 85 2.71 -9.45 -18.26
CA ARG A 85 2.23 -9.80 -19.59
C ARG A 85 1.01 -8.98 -19.95
N HIS A 86 0.24 -9.40 -20.96
CA HIS A 86 -0.88 -8.63 -21.50
C HIS A 86 -2.01 -8.30 -20.49
N ASP A 87 -2.18 -9.10 -19.45
CA ASP A 87 -3.24 -8.87 -18.45
C ASP A 87 -2.88 -7.81 -17.41
N LEU A 88 -1.59 -7.46 -17.28
CA LEU A 88 -1.03 -6.47 -16.33
C LEU A 88 -1.45 -6.64 -14.84
N ASN A 89 -2.25 -7.67 -14.54
CA ASN A 89 -2.75 -7.90 -13.18
C ASN A 89 -1.86 -8.83 -12.36
N SER A 90 -1.00 -9.60 -13.03
CA SER A 90 -0.15 -10.60 -12.40
C SER A 90 1.30 -10.45 -12.83
N ALA A 91 2.17 -10.24 -11.85
CA ALA A 91 3.61 -10.23 -12.07
C ALA A 91 4.18 -11.66 -12.09
N GLU A 92 4.98 -11.96 -13.11
CA GLU A 92 5.90 -13.09 -13.10
C GLU A 92 7.20 -12.63 -12.41
N THR A 93 7.49 -13.11 -11.21
CA THR A 93 8.76 -12.84 -10.55
C THR A 93 9.89 -13.59 -11.25
N LEU A 94 10.84 -12.87 -11.81
CA LEU A 94 12.00 -13.42 -12.49
C LEU A 94 13.19 -13.61 -11.53
N GLU A 95 13.37 -12.67 -10.59
CA GLU A 95 14.44 -12.70 -9.60
C GLU A 95 14.03 -11.94 -8.32
N THR A 96 14.50 -12.44 -7.18
CA THR A 96 14.41 -11.76 -5.89
C THR A 96 15.75 -11.90 -5.19
N ARG A 97 16.45 -10.78 -4.96
CA ARG A 97 17.68 -10.72 -4.17
C ARG A 97 17.41 -9.90 -2.92
N LEU A 98 17.27 -10.57 -1.78
CA LEU A 98 16.93 -9.90 -0.52
C LEU A 98 18.03 -8.99 0.00
N GLY A 99 19.32 -9.34 -0.24
CA GLY A 99 20.43 -8.55 0.26
C GLY A 99 20.33 -8.31 1.77
N VAL A 100 20.59 -7.08 2.20
CA VAL A 100 20.50 -6.67 3.62
C VAL A 100 19.10 -6.82 4.21
N PHE A 101 18.07 -6.81 3.37
CA PHE A 101 16.67 -6.99 3.82
C PHE A 101 16.43 -8.37 4.43
N SER A 102 17.20 -9.40 4.08
CA SER A 102 17.10 -10.75 4.68
C SER A 102 17.36 -10.76 6.18
N HIS A 103 18.11 -9.79 6.68
CA HIS A 103 18.48 -9.63 8.09
C HIS A 103 17.81 -8.43 8.74
N PHE A 104 16.90 -7.78 8.03
CA PHE A 104 16.17 -6.61 8.55
C PHE A 104 15.46 -6.93 9.86
N ARG A 105 15.69 -6.06 10.83
CA ARG A 105 14.97 -6.05 12.12
C ARG A 105 14.54 -4.61 12.38
N PRO A 106 13.24 -4.30 12.19
CA PRO A 106 12.76 -2.93 12.32
C PRO A 106 13.00 -2.39 13.72
N LYS A 107 13.76 -1.30 13.80
CA LYS A 107 13.96 -0.51 15.01
C LYS A 107 13.25 0.80 14.83
N ILE A 108 12.18 1.00 15.59
CA ILE A 108 11.39 2.23 15.48
C ILE A 108 12.10 3.33 16.28
N PRO A 109 12.55 4.43 15.63
CA PRO A 109 13.09 5.60 16.32
C PRO A 109 12.14 6.09 17.42
N ALA A 110 12.69 6.58 18.53
CA ALA A 110 11.88 6.97 19.69
C ALA A 110 10.81 8.02 19.32
N GLU A 111 11.17 8.95 18.44
CA GLU A 111 10.31 10.01 17.92
C GLU A 111 9.19 9.51 16.99
N PHE A 112 9.31 8.29 16.44
CA PHE A 112 8.29 7.69 15.58
C PHE A 112 7.28 6.84 16.33
N ARG A 113 7.58 6.41 17.56
CA ARG A 113 6.75 5.48 18.34
C ARG A 113 5.36 6.02 18.66
N SER A 114 5.20 7.32 18.76
CA SER A 114 3.92 7.99 19.02
C SER A 114 3.13 8.33 17.76
N ALA A 115 3.50 7.80 16.59
CA ALA A 115 2.77 8.02 15.35
C ALA A 115 1.31 7.54 15.50
N PRO A 116 0.32 8.41 15.23
CA PRO A 116 -1.09 8.05 15.41
C PRO A 116 -1.61 7.08 14.35
N PHE A 117 -0.96 6.98 13.21
CA PHE A 117 -1.29 6.05 12.13
C PHE A 117 -0.07 5.18 11.83
N VAL A 118 -0.28 3.88 11.78
CA VAL A 118 0.78 2.90 11.50
C VAL A 118 0.35 2.05 10.31
N PHE A 119 1.21 1.99 9.31
CA PHE A 119 1.06 1.07 8.20
C PHE A 119 2.19 0.03 8.19
N LEU A 120 1.80 -1.21 8.35
CA LEU A 120 2.66 -2.37 8.26
C LEU A 120 2.65 -2.86 6.82
N ALA A 121 3.56 -2.32 6.01
CA ALA A 121 3.64 -2.68 4.60
C ALA A 121 4.09 -4.12 4.42
N ASN A 122 4.07 -4.62 3.20
CA ASN A 122 4.36 -6.00 2.86
C ASN A 122 5.80 -6.43 3.24
N ILE A 123 5.95 -7.00 4.44
CA ILE A 123 7.15 -7.64 4.99
C ILE A 123 6.78 -8.92 5.74
N ASP A 124 7.77 -9.68 6.27
CA ASP A 124 7.50 -10.86 7.12
C ASP A 124 6.51 -10.49 8.27
N PRO A 125 5.38 -11.18 8.42
CA PRO A 125 4.35 -10.84 9.43
C PRO A 125 4.88 -10.88 10.86
N ARG A 126 5.93 -11.62 11.15
CA ARG A 126 6.58 -11.59 12.47
C ARG A 126 7.27 -10.25 12.72
N LEU A 127 7.88 -9.65 11.68
CA LEU A 127 8.46 -8.30 11.79
C LEU A 127 7.37 -7.25 11.94
N GLN A 128 6.23 -7.41 11.26
CA GLN A 128 5.06 -6.55 11.46
C GLN A 128 4.58 -6.60 12.92
N LEU A 129 4.53 -7.79 13.53
CA LEU A 129 4.20 -7.96 14.95
C LEU A 129 5.29 -7.36 15.90
N GLU A 130 6.57 -7.43 15.53
CA GLU A 130 7.65 -6.78 16.28
C GLU A 130 7.53 -5.26 16.27
N VAL A 131 7.09 -4.66 15.15
CA VAL A 131 6.80 -3.22 15.07
C VAL A 131 5.70 -2.82 16.04
N LEU A 132 4.62 -3.57 16.12
CA LEU A 132 3.49 -3.26 17.01
C LEU A 132 3.87 -3.24 18.50
N ARG A 133 4.91 -3.98 18.89
CA ARG A 133 5.43 -3.96 20.27
C ARG A 133 6.26 -2.71 20.59
N GLN A 134 6.63 -1.93 19.57
CA GLN A 134 7.49 -0.74 19.70
C GLN A 134 6.72 0.57 19.58
N VAL A 135 5.45 0.55 19.16
CA VAL A 135 4.63 1.76 18.95
C VAL A 135 3.68 2.01 20.13
N ASP A 136 3.39 3.28 20.40
CA ASP A 136 2.64 3.70 21.57
C ASP A 136 1.17 4.01 21.21
N ARG A 137 0.29 3.02 21.29
CA ARG A 137 -1.17 3.13 21.16
C ARG A 137 -1.61 3.97 19.93
N PRO A 138 -1.27 3.56 18.72
CA PRO A 138 -1.72 4.26 17.52
C PRO A 138 -3.25 4.34 17.46
N LYS A 139 -3.75 5.37 16.81
CA LYS A 139 -5.19 5.56 16.54
C LYS A 139 -5.71 4.56 15.52
N LEU A 140 -4.88 4.18 14.58
CA LEU A 140 -5.18 3.19 13.54
C LEU A 140 -3.92 2.41 13.17
N VAL A 141 -4.07 1.10 13.11
CA VAL A 141 -3.08 0.18 12.54
C VAL A 141 -3.67 -0.46 11.30
N ALA A 142 -2.97 -0.33 10.18
CA ALA A 142 -3.32 -1.06 8.96
C ALA A 142 -2.14 -1.93 8.50
N CYS A 143 -2.45 -3.03 7.83
CA CYS A 143 -1.43 -3.89 7.24
C CYS A 143 -1.77 -4.28 5.80
N ASP A 144 -0.74 -4.63 5.05
CA ASP A 144 -0.80 -5.35 3.79
C ASP A 144 -0.08 -6.69 3.93
N THR A 145 -0.32 -7.60 3.00
CA THR A 145 0.31 -8.92 2.93
C THR A 145 0.52 -9.31 1.46
N MET A 146 1.07 -10.50 1.20
CA MET A 146 1.17 -11.07 -0.15
C MET A 146 1.08 -12.59 -0.13
N ASN A 147 0.86 -13.17 -1.29
CA ASN A 147 0.75 -14.61 -1.52
C ASN A 147 1.87 -15.40 -0.82
N PHE A 148 3.12 -14.94 -0.93
CA PHE A 148 4.27 -15.61 -0.32
C PHE A 148 4.12 -15.78 1.20
N TRP A 149 3.65 -14.74 1.90
CA TRP A 149 3.44 -14.81 3.35
C TRP A 149 2.22 -15.64 3.71
N ILE A 150 1.14 -15.53 2.93
CA ILE A 150 -0.06 -16.35 3.11
C ILE A 150 0.27 -17.83 2.97
N GLU A 151 1.16 -18.19 2.03
CA GLU A 151 1.57 -19.58 1.80
C GLU A 151 2.59 -20.05 2.84
N SER A 152 3.65 -19.27 3.09
CA SER A 152 4.80 -19.70 3.90
C SER A 152 4.67 -19.40 5.39
N ARG A 153 3.80 -18.45 5.80
CA ARG A 153 3.66 -17.92 7.16
C ARG A 153 2.21 -17.68 7.57
N ARG A 154 1.29 -18.50 7.09
CA ARG A 154 -0.16 -18.32 7.31
C ARG A 154 -0.53 -18.13 8.78
N SER A 155 0.07 -18.89 9.69
CA SER A 155 -0.18 -18.76 11.15
C SER A 155 0.20 -17.36 11.67
N ASP A 156 1.32 -16.81 11.18
CA ASP A 156 1.80 -15.49 11.61
C ASP A 156 0.92 -14.37 11.01
N VAL A 157 0.44 -14.54 9.77
CA VAL A 157 -0.56 -13.65 9.17
C VAL A 157 -1.85 -13.64 9.99
N LEU A 158 -2.36 -14.81 10.37
CA LEU A 158 -3.57 -14.93 11.20
C LEU A 158 -3.39 -14.32 12.60
N GLU A 159 -2.20 -14.42 13.18
CA GLU A 159 -1.89 -13.76 14.45
C GLU A 159 -1.88 -12.24 14.28
N LEU A 160 -1.25 -11.73 13.21
CA LEU A 160 -1.21 -10.30 12.90
C LEU A 160 -2.62 -9.69 12.77
N LEU A 161 -3.57 -10.41 12.12
CA LEU A 161 -4.94 -9.93 11.95
C LEU A 161 -5.62 -9.57 13.27
N LYS A 162 -5.26 -10.21 14.38
CA LYS A 162 -5.83 -9.91 15.72
C LYS A 162 -5.39 -8.56 16.28
N HIS A 163 -4.38 -7.94 15.69
CA HIS A 163 -3.71 -6.74 16.20
C HIS A 163 -3.81 -5.53 15.26
N VAL A 164 -4.56 -5.63 14.18
CA VAL A 164 -4.74 -4.55 13.20
C VAL A 164 -6.21 -4.17 13.04
N ASP A 165 -6.47 -2.90 12.77
CA ASP A 165 -7.80 -2.37 12.53
C ASP A 165 -8.25 -2.56 11.08
N VAL A 166 -7.30 -2.42 10.14
CA VAL A 166 -7.55 -2.49 8.70
C VAL A 166 -6.58 -3.46 8.06
N VAL A 167 -7.08 -4.36 7.22
CA VAL A 167 -6.25 -5.14 6.32
C VAL A 167 -6.57 -4.81 4.86
N LEU A 168 -5.49 -4.57 4.10
CA LEU A 168 -5.57 -4.35 2.66
C LEU A 168 -4.94 -5.57 1.97
N LEU A 169 -5.64 -6.14 1.01
CA LEU A 169 -5.15 -7.29 0.24
C LEU A 169 -5.81 -7.29 -1.14
N ASN A 170 -5.23 -8.03 -2.10
CA ASN A 170 -5.89 -8.22 -3.38
C ASN A 170 -6.90 -9.39 -3.30
N ASP A 171 -7.70 -9.57 -4.33
CA ASP A 171 -8.75 -10.59 -4.36
C ASP A 171 -8.19 -12.02 -4.44
N GLY A 172 -7.02 -12.22 -5.06
CA GLY A 172 -6.29 -13.48 -5.06
C GLY A 172 -5.80 -13.86 -3.67
N GLU A 173 -5.18 -12.92 -2.97
CA GLU A 173 -4.72 -13.05 -1.57
C GLU A 173 -5.89 -13.32 -0.62
N ALA A 174 -7.01 -12.61 -0.80
CA ALA A 174 -8.21 -12.84 0.00
C ALA A 174 -8.74 -14.27 -0.15
N ARG A 175 -8.81 -14.77 -1.40
CA ARG A 175 -9.23 -16.15 -1.67
C ARG A 175 -8.26 -17.17 -1.12
N GLN A 176 -6.95 -16.95 -1.29
CA GLN A 176 -5.90 -17.84 -0.81
C GLN A 176 -5.88 -17.92 0.73
N LEU A 177 -5.95 -16.77 1.40
CA LEU A 177 -5.93 -16.71 2.86
C LEU A 177 -7.13 -17.41 3.49
N THR A 178 -8.30 -17.24 2.89
CA THR A 178 -9.57 -17.68 3.49
C THR A 178 -10.11 -18.99 2.92
N GLU A 179 -9.57 -19.45 1.78
CA GLU A 179 -10.07 -20.59 1.02
C GLU A 179 -11.53 -20.41 0.52
N HIS A 180 -11.96 -19.14 0.41
CA HIS A 180 -13.28 -18.77 -0.10
C HIS A 180 -13.19 -18.05 -1.45
N PHE A 181 -13.87 -18.57 -2.49
CA PHE A 181 -13.95 -17.90 -3.79
C PHE A 181 -14.79 -16.62 -3.75
N ASN A 182 -15.86 -16.61 -2.95
CA ASN A 182 -16.74 -15.46 -2.82
C ASN A 182 -16.11 -14.42 -1.88
N LEU A 183 -15.89 -13.20 -2.38
CA LEU A 183 -15.18 -12.15 -1.66
C LEU A 183 -15.96 -11.63 -0.45
N VAL A 184 -17.30 -11.68 -0.45
CA VAL A 184 -18.12 -11.32 0.72
C VAL A 184 -17.89 -12.33 1.85
N LYS A 185 -17.82 -13.63 1.52
CA LYS A 185 -17.51 -14.68 2.49
C LYS A 185 -16.05 -14.55 2.99
N ALA A 186 -15.11 -14.28 2.08
CA ALA A 186 -13.71 -14.06 2.43
C ALA A 186 -13.56 -12.86 3.38
N ALA A 187 -14.16 -11.73 3.06
CA ALA A 187 -14.12 -10.55 3.92
C ALA A 187 -14.72 -10.79 5.31
N LYS A 188 -15.89 -11.46 5.37
CA LYS A 188 -16.52 -11.82 6.65
C LYS A 188 -15.60 -12.73 7.48
N TRP A 189 -14.99 -13.73 6.85
CA TRP A 189 -14.05 -14.64 7.50
C TRP A 189 -12.84 -13.90 8.10
N ILE A 190 -12.34 -12.85 7.41
CA ILE A 190 -11.24 -12.01 7.90
C ILE A 190 -11.71 -11.11 9.05
N LEU A 191 -12.86 -10.44 8.91
CA LEU A 191 -13.45 -9.59 9.96
C LEU A 191 -13.66 -10.37 11.27
N ASP A 192 -14.10 -11.62 11.20
CA ASP A 192 -14.28 -12.50 12.36
C ASP A 192 -12.95 -12.82 13.10
N ARG A 193 -11.79 -12.37 12.57
CA ARG A 193 -10.44 -12.65 13.10
C ARG A 193 -9.70 -11.43 13.64
N GLY A 194 -10.33 -10.27 13.68
CA GLY A 194 -9.75 -9.11 14.35
C GLY A 194 -10.00 -7.78 13.65
N PRO A 195 -9.70 -7.63 12.36
CA PRO A 195 -9.86 -6.34 11.70
C PRO A 195 -11.31 -5.85 11.74
N THR A 196 -11.48 -4.55 11.87
CA THR A 196 -12.80 -3.90 11.77
C THR A 196 -13.14 -3.50 10.34
N VAL A 197 -12.12 -3.39 9.48
CA VAL A 197 -12.24 -3.05 8.06
C VAL A 197 -11.37 -3.97 7.21
N VAL A 198 -11.94 -4.51 6.15
CA VAL A 198 -11.23 -5.28 5.12
C VAL A 198 -11.37 -4.56 3.79
N VAL A 199 -10.25 -4.23 3.15
CA VAL A 199 -10.21 -3.63 1.82
C VAL A 199 -9.66 -4.66 0.84
N ILE A 200 -10.48 -5.06 -0.15
CA ILE A 200 -10.09 -6.02 -1.19
C ILE A 200 -9.91 -5.28 -2.51
N LYS A 201 -8.65 -5.16 -2.93
CA LYS A 201 -8.24 -4.54 -4.20
C LYS A 201 -8.47 -5.53 -5.36
N LYS A 202 -8.96 -5.07 -6.51
CA LYS A 202 -9.28 -5.89 -7.67
C LYS A 202 -8.71 -5.33 -8.98
N GLY A 203 -7.53 -4.73 -8.92
CA GLY A 203 -6.87 -4.15 -10.09
C GLY A 203 -7.80 -3.17 -10.84
N GLU A 204 -7.95 -3.40 -12.14
CA GLU A 204 -8.79 -2.61 -13.05
C GLU A 204 -10.29 -2.59 -12.70
N HIS A 205 -10.73 -3.47 -11.81
CA HIS A 205 -12.13 -3.53 -11.37
C HIS A 205 -12.41 -2.73 -10.09
N GLY A 206 -11.40 -2.03 -9.51
CA GLY A 206 -11.58 -1.20 -8.33
C GLY A 206 -11.33 -1.91 -7.01
N ALA A 207 -12.03 -1.50 -5.95
CA ALA A 207 -11.84 -2.04 -4.60
C ALA A 207 -13.15 -2.14 -3.84
N PHE A 208 -13.28 -3.20 -3.04
CA PHE A 208 -14.32 -3.35 -2.05
C PHE A 208 -13.79 -3.01 -0.66
N MET A 209 -14.60 -2.35 0.14
CA MET A 209 -14.41 -2.23 1.58
C MET A 209 -15.56 -2.92 2.29
N PHE A 210 -15.22 -3.71 3.30
CA PHE A 210 -16.18 -4.44 4.14
C PHE A 210 -15.98 -4.06 5.60
N THR A 211 -17.10 -3.84 6.29
CA THR A 211 -17.19 -3.81 7.74
C THR A 211 -18.17 -4.87 8.21
N SER A 212 -18.43 -4.98 9.50
CA SER A 212 -19.46 -5.89 10.02
C SER A 212 -20.88 -5.59 9.51
N SER A 213 -21.14 -4.33 9.12
CA SER A 213 -22.48 -3.84 8.73
C SER A 213 -22.57 -3.32 7.30
N THR A 214 -21.45 -3.04 6.65
CA THR A 214 -21.43 -2.31 5.38
C THR A 214 -20.55 -2.97 4.34
N VAL A 215 -20.98 -2.86 3.10
CA VAL A 215 -20.15 -3.11 1.90
C VAL A 215 -20.14 -1.82 1.09
N PHE A 216 -18.94 -1.34 0.78
CA PHE A 216 -18.73 -0.20 -0.11
C PHE A 216 -17.86 -0.62 -1.30
N PHE A 217 -18.18 -0.13 -2.47
CA PHE A 217 -17.42 -0.38 -3.70
C PHE A 217 -16.99 0.94 -4.33
N ALA A 218 -15.70 1.06 -4.64
CA ALA A 218 -15.17 2.11 -5.49
C ALA A 218 -14.67 1.48 -6.80
N PRO A 219 -15.05 2.00 -7.98
CA PRO A 219 -14.50 1.54 -9.24
C PRO A 219 -13.01 1.86 -9.33
N ALA A 220 -12.30 1.22 -10.25
CA ALA A 220 -11.01 1.73 -10.70
C ALA A 220 -11.21 2.98 -11.58
N TYR A 221 -10.18 3.82 -11.67
CA TYR A 221 -10.16 4.89 -12.66
C TYR A 221 -9.87 4.28 -14.04
N PRO A 222 -10.70 4.52 -15.07
CA PRO A 222 -10.49 3.94 -16.39
C PRO A 222 -9.32 4.65 -17.09
N LEU A 223 -8.20 3.95 -17.22
CA LEU A 223 -7.02 4.39 -17.94
C LEU A 223 -6.97 3.65 -19.29
N GLU A 224 -6.57 4.35 -20.35
CA GLU A 224 -6.30 3.75 -21.66
C GLU A 224 -4.99 2.94 -21.62
N ASP A 225 -3.95 3.51 -20.99
CA ASP A 225 -2.64 2.90 -20.89
C ASP A 225 -2.23 2.70 -19.41
N VAL A 226 -1.76 1.52 -19.10
CA VAL A 226 -1.17 1.14 -17.81
C VAL A 226 0.28 0.75 -18.07
N PHE A 227 1.22 1.63 -17.71
CA PHE A 227 2.64 1.43 -18.01
C PHE A 227 3.31 0.45 -17.06
N ASP A 228 3.07 0.59 -15.75
CA ASP A 228 3.69 -0.25 -14.72
C ASP A 228 2.72 -0.45 -13.54
N PRO A 229 2.15 -1.64 -13.36
CA PRO A 229 1.27 -1.92 -12.22
C PRO A 229 2.01 -2.16 -10.90
N THR A 230 3.35 -2.18 -10.90
CA THR A 230 4.17 -2.38 -9.69
C THR A 230 3.90 -1.28 -8.68
N GLY A 231 3.68 -1.67 -7.43
CA GLY A 231 3.45 -0.72 -6.34
C GLY A 231 2.10 -0.02 -6.34
N ALA A 232 1.20 -0.32 -7.29
CA ALA A 232 -0.15 0.26 -7.31
C ALA A 232 -0.93 -0.03 -6.02
N GLY A 233 -0.78 -1.23 -5.46
CA GLY A 233 -1.36 -1.63 -4.19
C GLY A 233 -0.81 -0.84 -3.00
N ASP A 234 0.50 -0.61 -2.98
CA ASP A 234 1.17 0.19 -1.94
C ASP A 234 0.81 1.68 -2.07
N ALA A 235 0.74 2.20 -3.29
CA ALA A 235 0.28 3.57 -3.56
C ALA A 235 -1.19 3.74 -3.16
N PHE A 236 -2.04 2.73 -3.41
CA PHE A 236 -3.41 2.69 -2.89
C PHE A 236 -3.41 2.81 -1.36
N ALA A 237 -2.63 1.98 -0.67
CA ALA A 237 -2.53 2.04 0.79
C ALA A 237 -2.05 3.40 1.28
N GLY A 238 -1.07 4.01 0.58
CA GLY A 238 -0.57 5.36 0.86
C GLY A 238 -1.67 6.43 0.75
N GLY A 239 -2.47 6.39 -0.30
CA GLY A 239 -3.62 7.29 -0.49
C GLY A 239 -4.71 7.08 0.57
N PHE A 240 -5.01 5.82 0.89
CA PHE A 240 -6.00 5.43 1.89
C PHE A 240 -5.60 5.93 3.30
N ILE A 241 -4.44 5.55 3.78
CA ILE A 241 -3.97 5.91 5.13
C ILE A 241 -3.60 7.40 5.19
N GLY A 242 -2.98 7.94 4.14
CA GLY A 242 -2.62 9.36 4.05
C GLY A 242 -3.85 10.26 4.22
N TYR A 243 -4.95 9.97 3.53
CA TYR A 243 -6.21 10.70 3.69
C TYR A 243 -6.77 10.61 5.11
N LEU A 244 -6.77 9.43 5.73
CA LEU A 244 -7.22 9.27 7.11
C LEU A 244 -6.34 10.06 8.10
N ALA A 245 -5.03 10.08 7.87
CA ALA A 245 -4.10 10.85 8.68
C ALA A 245 -4.26 12.37 8.47
N GLN A 246 -4.57 12.82 7.25
CA GLN A 246 -4.86 14.23 6.95
C GLN A 246 -6.08 14.72 7.73
N THR A 247 -7.17 13.94 7.71
CA THR A 247 -8.43 14.32 8.38
C THR A 247 -8.41 14.03 9.87
N GLY A 248 -7.59 13.08 10.31
CA GLY A 248 -7.58 12.57 11.67
C GLY A 248 -8.84 11.77 12.03
N ARG A 249 -9.66 11.37 11.05
CA ARG A 249 -10.94 10.68 11.25
C ARG A 249 -10.89 9.26 10.70
N VAL A 250 -11.51 8.33 11.45
CA VAL A 250 -11.51 6.88 11.16
C VAL A 250 -12.92 6.30 11.17
N ASP A 251 -13.96 7.15 11.10
CA ASP A 251 -15.34 6.70 10.97
C ASP A 251 -15.63 6.12 9.58
N GLU A 252 -16.75 5.42 9.43
CA GLU A 252 -17.11 4.72 8.20
C GLU A 252 -17.17 5.64 6.98
N GLU A 253 -17.67 6.87 7.13
CA GLU A 253 -17.74 7.83 6.02
C GLU A 253 -16.33 8.18 5.51
N HIS A 254 -15.39 8.40 6.44
CA HIS A 254 -13.99 8.69 6.07
C HIS A 254 -13.27 7.46 5.53
N MET A 255 -13.58 6.25 6.02
CA MET A 255 -13.07 5.00 5.44
C MET A 255 -13.52 4.82 3.99
N ARG A 256 -14.80 5.06 3.67
CA ARG A 256 -15.30 5.03 2.28
C ARG A 256 -14.57 6.03 1.37
N ARG A 257 -14.38 7.26 1.85
CA ARG A 257 -13.60 8.27 1.13
C ARG A 257 -12.15 7.84 0.96
N ALA A 258 -11.53 7.26 1.99
CA ALA A 258 -10.17 6.76 1.93
C ALA A 258 -9.99 5.70 0.83
N VAL A 259 -10.97 4.82 0.60
CA VAL A 259 -10.94 3.87 -0.53
C VAL A 259 -10.86 4.60 -1.86
N VAL A 260 -11.61 5.69 -2.05
CA VAL A 260 -11.58 6.48 -3.29
C VAL A 260 -10.23 7.19 -3.44
N TYR A 261 -9.67 7.75 -2.35
CA TYR A 261 -8.32 8.32 -2.37
C TYR A 261 -7.26 7.27 -2.69
N GLY A 262 -7.38 6.08 -2.13
CA GLY A 262 -6.54 4.93 -2.46
C GLY A 262 -6.61 4.58 -3.95
N SER A 263 -7.83 4.42 -4.50
CA SER A 263 -8.03 4.15 -5.93
C SER A 263 -7.46 5.27 -6.81
N THR A 264 -7.59 6.52 -6.38
CA THR A 264 -7.01 7.68 -7.08
C THR A 264 -5.49 7.60 -7.13
N MET A 265 -4.84 7.34 -6.00
CA MET A 265 -3.37 7.26 -5.96
C MET A 265 -2.82 6.03 -6.67
N GLY A 266 -3.49 4.88 -6.54
CA GLY A 266 -3.17 3.67 -7.32
C GLY A 266 -3.27 3.92 -8.82
N SER A 267 -4.27 4.69 -9.28
CA SER A 267 -4.41 5.02 -10.71
C SER A 267 -3.28 5.92 -11.23
N PHE A 268 -2.72 6.80 -10.41
CA PHE A 268 -1.54 7.58 -10.80
C PHE A 268 -0.26 6.72 -10.83
N ALA A 269 -0.10 5.81 -9.86
CA ALA A 269 1.10 4.98 -9.79
C ALA A 269 1.34 4.19 -11.07
N VAL A 270 0.28 3.73 -11.74
CA VAL A 270 0.40 2.88 -12.94
C VAL A 270 0.65 3.65 -14.25
N GLU A 271 0.63 4.99 -14.22
CA GLU A 271 0.83 5.82 -15.42
C GLU A 271 2.31 5.96 -15.85
N LYS A 272 3.26 5.61 -14.97
CA LYS A 272 4.70 5.60 -15.24
C LYS A 272 5.39 4.49 -14.46
N PHE A 273 6.62 4.17 -14.86
CA PHE A 273 7.46 3.26 -14.08
C PHE A 273 7.85 3.88 -12.73
N SER A 274 7.99 3.01 -11.70
CA SER A 274 8.43 3.43 -10.37
C SER A 274 7.46 4.46 -9.74
N ILE A 275 8.00 5.34 -8.91
CA ILE A 275 7.23 6.40 -8.23
C ILE A 275 7.18 7.72 -9.02
N ASP A 276 7.67 7.74 -10.26
CA ASP A 276 7.87 8.98 -11.01
C ASP A 276 6.58 9.79 -11.13
N ARG A 277 5.47 9.14 -11.50
CA ARG A 277 4.19 9.84 -11.61
C ARG A 277 3.70 10.38 -10.27
N LEU A 278 3.89 9.62 -9.19
CA LEU A 278 3.52 10.06 -7.84
C LEU A 278 4.32 11.29 -7.38
N LEU A 279 5.56 11.46 -7.87
CA LEU A 279 6.37 12.64 -7.58
C LEU A 279 5.97 13.87 -8.43
N GLU A 280 5.40 13.67 -9.61
CA GLU A 280 5.03 14.77 -10.53
C GLU A 280 3.68 15.41 -10.23
N ILE A 281 2.74 14.65 -9.69
CA ILE A 281 1.39 15.15 -9.43
C ILE A 281 1.37 16.15 -8.26
N ASP A 282 0.42 17.06 -8.34
CA ASP A 282 0.11 18.04 -7.30
C ASP A 282 -1.32 17.86 -6.76
N GLU A 283 -1.66 18.65 -5.76
CA GLU A 283 -2.98 18.61 -5.13
C GLU A 283 -4.12 18.92 -6.13
N ALA A 284 -3.88 19.83 -7.09
CA ALA A 284 -4.89 20.18 -8.09
C ALA A 284 -5.20 19.00 -9.02
N THR A 285 -4.16 18.26 -9.41
CA THR A 285 -4.26 17.04 -10.22
C THR A 285 -5.03 15.95 -9.49
N ILE A 286 -4.71 15.71 -8.20
CA ILE A 286 -5.42 14.73 -7.36
C ILE A 286 -6.89 15.12 -7.21
N ARG A 287 -7.18 16.39 -6.91
CA ARG A 287 -8.56 16.89 -6.78
C ARG A 287 -9.35 16.79 -8.10
N SER A 288 -8.69 16.97 -9.25
CA SER A 288 -9.33 16.79 -10.55
C SER A 288 -9.79 15.35 -10.74
N ARG A 289 -8.90 14.38 -10.49
CA ARG A 289 -9.24 12.96 -10.63
C ARG A 289 -10.33 12.51 -9.62
N LEU A 290 -10.32 13.04 -8.41
CA LEU A 290 -11.40 12.78 -7.44
C LEU A 290 -12.76 13.29 -7.93
N ARG A 291 -12.82 14.44 -8.63
CA ARG A 291 -14.07 14.92 -9.25
C ARG A 291 -14.53 14.00 -10.38
N GLU A 292 -13.60 13.44 -11.14
CA GLU A 292 -13.92 12.48 -12.21
C GLU A 292 -14.45 11.17 -11.60
N PHE A 293 -13.84 10.63 -10.55
CA PHE A 293 -14.39 9.48 -9.81
C PHE A 293 -15.84 9.72 -9.38
N ARG A 294 -16.15 10.91 -8.87
CA ARG A 294 -17.54 11.25 -8.49
C ARG A 294 -18.46 11.20 -9.69
N ARG A 295 -18.04 11.65 -10.87
CA ARG A 295 -18.84 11.61 -12.10
C ARG A 295 -19.04 10.19 -12.62
N LEU A 296 -18.02 9.34 -12.49
CA LEU A 296 -18.10 7.94 -12.94
C LEU A 296 -19.16 7.11 -12.19
N VAL A 297 -19.47 7.46 -10.95
CA VAL A 297 -20.42 6.73 -10.12
C VAL A 297 -21.73 7.49 -9.88
N ALA A 298 -21.84 8.72 -10.37
CA ALA A 298 -23.07 9.50 -10.24
C ALA A 298 -24.13 9.00 -11.22
N PHE A 299 -25.32 8.78 -10.74
CA PHE A 299 -26.53 8.54 -11.55
C PHE A 299 -27.70 9.30 -10.94
N GLU A 300 -28.62 9.71 -11.79
CA GLU A 300 -29.85 10.37 -11.35
C GLU A 300 -30.91 9.31 -11.07
N GLU A 301 -31.54 9.39 -9.91
CA GLU A 301 -32.68 8.55 -9.55
C GLU A 301 -33.95 9.33 -9.92
N GLU A 302 -34.56 9.01 -11.07
CA GLU A 302 -35.92 9.44 -11.36
C GLU A 302 -36.90 8.53 -10.61
N LEU A 303 -37.36 8.96 -9.45
CA LEU A 303 -38.50 8.29 -8.82
C LEU A 303 -39.75 8.51 -9.68
N PRO A 304 -40.40 7.45 -10.16
CA PRO A 304 -41.71 7.61 -10.81
C PRO A 304 -42.67 8.28 -9.84
N ALA A 305 -43.37 9.30 -10.33
CA ALA A 305 -44.36 10.09 -9.58
C ALA A 305 -45.51 9.24 -9.07
#